data_66e2ce6433ebb15a548f857f6c842eb3
#
_entry.id   66e2ce6433ebb15a548f857f6c842eb3
#
_cell.length_a   1.000
_cell.length_b   1.000
_cell.length_c   1.000
_cell.angle_alpha   90.00
_cell.angle_beta   90.00
_cell.angle_gamma   90.00
#
_symmetry.space_group_name_H-M   'P 1'
#
loop_
_entity.id
_entity.type
_entity.pdbx_description
1 polymer ?
#
loop_
_entity_poly.entity_id
_entity_poly.type
_entity_poly.pdbx_seq_one_letter_code
_entity_poly.pdbx_strand_id
1 'polypeptide(L)'
;MEQLQAVQEHQPTENHHFEVHGYDIEVKNTLIAEALKELTERKRNVILLSYFMEMSDADIAKEMNLVRSTIHEHRTRSLEILRKIMEGIADEKDV
;
A
#
# COMPACT_ATOMS: atom_id res chain seq x y z
N MET A 1 9.99 5.53 -33.17
CA MET A 1 10.16 5.87 -32.10
C MET A 1 9.08 6.28 -31.30
N GLU A 2 8.22 6.89 -31.75
CA GLU A 2 7.17 7.26 -31.02
C GLU A 2 6.45 6.17 -30.43
N GLN A 3 6.38 5.11 -31.08
CA GLN A 3 5.66 4.05 -30.56
C GLN A 3 6.13 3.69 -29.25
N LEU A 4 7.34 3.87 -29.00
CA LEU A 4 7.85 3.56 -27.76
C LEU A 4 7.16 4.35 -26.76
N GLN A 5 6.95 5.56 -27.03
CA GLN A 5 6.34 6.34 -26.12
C GLN A 5 5.00 5.92 -25.91
N ALA A 6 4.34 5.55 -26.91
CA ALA A 6 2.98 5.13 -26.73
C ALA A 6 2.93 4.06 -25.69
N VAL A 7 3.85 3.22 -25.72
CA VAL A 7 3.84 2.16 -24.79
C VAL A 7 4.03 2.67 -23.43
N GLN A 8 4.91 3.58 -23.25
CA GLN A 8 5.12 4.04 -21.99
C GLN A 8 4.03 4.79 -21.49
N GLU A 9 3.32 5.41 -22.29
CA GLU A 9 2.27 6.15 -21.81
C GLU A 9 1.33 5.40 -21.04
N HIS A 10 1.27 4.14 -21.22
CA HIS A 10 0.36 3.39 -20.48
C HIS A 10 0.77 3.32 -19.10
N GLN A 11 2.00 3.33 -18.86
CA GLN A 11 2.45 3.14 -17.58
C GLN A 11 2.29 4.25 -16.70
N PRO A 12 2.12 5.37 -17.14
CA PRO A 12 2.09 6.48 -16.26
C PRO A 12 1.22 6.35 -15.11
N THR A 13 0.25 5.59 -15.25
CA THR A 13 -0.63 5.57 -14.18
C THR A 13 -0.15 4.74 -13.11
N GLU A 14 0.91 4.13 -13.30
CA GLU A 14 1.34 3.25 -12.34
C GLU A 14 2.03 3.72 -11.15
N ASN A 15 2.49 4.90 -11.07
CA ASN A 15 3.23 5.32 -9.89
C ASN A 15 2.30 6.04 -8.95
N HIS A 16 1.94 5.38 -7.88
CA HIS A 16 1.06 5.96 -6.89
C HIS A 16 1.89 6.31 -5.66
N HIS A 17 1.72 7.51 -5.14
CA HIS A 17 2.50 7.95 -4.01
C HIS A 17 1.63 8.11 -2.77
N PHE A 18 2.12 7.67 -1.65
CA PHE A 18 1.44 7.84 -0.38
C PHE A 18 2.40 8.55 0.57
N GLU A 19 1.91 9.55 1.26
CA GLU A 19 2.75 10.23 2.22
C GLU A 19 2.39 9.76 3.61
N VAL A 20 3.37 9.26 4.37
CA VAL A 20 3.14 8.74 5.70
C VAL A 20 4.22 9.29 6.59
N HIS A 21 3.85 10.14 7.54
CA HIS A 21 4.79 10.68 8.52
C HIS A 21 6.04 11.27 7.86
N GLY A 22 5.87 11.97 6.74
CA GLY A 22 7.01 12.58 6.06
C GLY A 22 7.68 11.71 5.04
N TYR A 23 7.36 10.42 4.99
CA TYR A 23 7.94 9.56 4.00
C TYR A 23 7.05 9.56 2.75
N ASP A 24 7.67 9.65 1.58
CA ASP A 24 6.94 9.58 0.33
C ASP A 24 7.14 8.16 -0.20
N ILE A 25 6.11 7.34 -0.16
CA ILE A 25 6.23 5.94 -0.50
C ILE A 25 5.57 5.69 -1.84
N GLU A 26 6.34 5.16 -2.78
CA GLU A 26 5.84 4.90 -4.10
C GLU A 26 5.36 3.47 -4.23
N VAL A 27 4.14 3.27 -4.70
CA VAL A 27 3.57 1.96 -4.91
C VAL A 27 3.33 1.83 -6.39
N LYS A 28 4.07 0.97 -7.06
CA LYS A 28 3.95 0.85 -8.50
C LYS A 28 2.82 -0.02 -8.99
N ASN A 29 2.39 -0.95 -8.18
CA ASN A 29 1.33 -1.86 -8.58
C ASN A 29 -0.03 -1.20 -8.37
N THR A 30 -0.76 -0.97 -9.44
CA THR A 30 -2.04 -0.28 -9.37
C THR A 30 -3.07 -1.02 -8.52
N LEU A 31 -3.11 -2.33 -8.63
CA LEU A 31 -4.08 -3.10 -7.86
C LEU A 31 -3.82 -2.91 -6.36
N ILE A 32 -2.57 -2.99 -5.96
CA ILE A 32 -2.23 -2.82 -4.56
C ILE A 32 -2.52 -1.39 -4.14
N ALA A 33 -2.20 -0.41 -4.97
CA ALA A 33 -2.43 0.98 -4.63
C ALA A 33 -3.92 1.25 -4.43
N GLU A 34 -4.74 0.71 -5.29
CA GLU A 34 -6.17 0.90 -5.17
C GLU A 34 -6.71 0.23 -3.92
N ALA A 35 -6.21 -0.95 -3.62
CA ALA A 35 -6.66 -1.65 -2.43
C ALA A 35 -6.23 -0.90 -1.17
N LEU A 36 -5.02 -0.34 -1.19
CA LEU A 36 -4.54 0.42 -0.04
C LEU A 36 -5.44 1.63 0.23
N LYS A 37 -5.97 2.24 -0.81
CA LYS A 37 -6.82 3.41 -0.61
C LYS A 37 -8.11 3.05 0.09
N GLU A 38 -8.50 1.79 0.06
CA GLU A 38 -9.72 1.37 0.73
C GLU A 38 -9.52 1.10 2.21
N LEU A 39 -8.30 1.04 2.68
CA LEU A 39 -8.05 0.81 4.09
C LEU A 39 -8.17 2.13 4.85
N THR A 40 -8.42 2.01 6.15
CA THR A 40 -8.39 3.20 6.98
C THR A 40 -6.96 3.73 6.99
N GLU A 41 -6.81 4.99 7.31
CA GLU A 41 -5.50 5.60 7.28
C GLU A 41 -4.50 4.86 8.16
N ARG A 42 -4.90 4.49 9.37
CA ARG A 42 -3.99 3.82 10.28
C ARG A 42 -3.55 2.47 9.73
N LYS A 43 -4.49 1.68 9.21
CA LYS A 43 -4.15 0.38 8.68
C LYS A 43 -3.27 0.51 7.45
N ARG A 44 -3.60 1.48 6.60
CA ARG A 44 -2.80 1.69 5.40
C ARG A 44 -1.39 2.09 5.76
N ASN A 45 -1.23 2.99 6.74
CA ASN A 45 0.09 3.44 7.13
C ASN A 45 0.94 2.30 7.67
N VAL A 46 0.36 1.41 8.45
CA VAL A 46 1.10 0.27 8.98
C VAL A 46 1.61 -0.59 7.83
N ILE A 47 0.78 -0.85 6.84
CA ILE A 47 1.20 -1.66 5.70
C ILE A 47 2.31 -0.96 4.92
N LEU A 48 2.16 0.33 4.68
CA LEU A 48 3.15 1.05 3.91
C LEU A 48 4.49 1.10 4.64
N LEU A 49 4.48 1.35 5.92
CA LEU A 49 5.73 1.40 6.67
C LEU A 49 6.35 0.02 6.80
N SER A 50 5.54 -1.01 6.94
CA SER A 50 6.04 -2.34 7.15
C SER A 50 6.58 -2.98 5.87
N TYR A 51 5.80 -2.95 4.82
CA TYR A 51 6.16 -3.69 3.62
C TYR A 51 6.85 -2.88 2.55
N PHE A 52 6.66 -1.58 2.52
CA PHE A 52 7.31 -0.76 1.52
C PHE A 52 8.54 -0.05 2.07
N MET A 53 8.54 0.29 3.36
CA MET A 53 9.70 0.91 3.97
C MET A 53 10.50 -0.10 4.78
N GLU A 54 9.99 -1.32 4.89
CA GLU A 54 10.68 -2.39 5.60
C GLU A 54 11.02 -2.05 7.04
N MET A 55 10.16 -1.34 7.71
CA MET A 55 10.37 -1.00 9.10
C MET A 55 9.90 -2.13 10.00
N SER A 56 10.58 -2.30 11.12
CA SER A 56 10.19 -3.31 12.08
C SER A 56 8.97 -2.85 12.86
N ASP A 57 8.28 -3.77 13.50
CA ASP A 57 7.13 -3.41 14.32
C ASP A 57 7.54 -2.42 15.41
N ALA A 58 8.72 -2.59 15.98
CA ALA A 58 9.18 -1.69 17.02
C ALA A 58 9.37 -0.27 16.47
N ASP A 59 9.93 -0.16 15.27
CA ASP A 59 10.16 1.14 14.68
C ASP A 59 8.85 1.80 14.29
N ILE A 60 7.91 1.03 13.77
CA ILE A 60 6.61 1.56 13.41
C ILE A 60 5.88 2.02 14.67
N ALA A 61 6.02 1.25 15.75
CA ALA A 61 5.37 1.62 17.00
C ALA A 61 5.86 2.97 17.48
N LYS A 62 7.16 3.22 17.35
CA LYS A 62 7.70 4.49 17.75
C LYS A 62 7.20 5.57 16.83
N GLU A 63 7.20 5.32 15.53
CA GLU A 63 6.78 6.29 14.55
C GLU A 63 5.32 6.68 14.75
N MET A 64 4.47 5.74 15.08
CA MET A 64 3.04 5.99 15.21
C MET A 64 2.60 6.21 16.65
N ASN A 65 3.55 6.17 17.57
CA ASN A 65 3.26 6.37 18.98
C ASN A 65 2.26 5.33 19.50
N LEU A 66 2.49 4.08 19.14
CA LEU A 66 1.65 2.97 19.58
C LEU A 66 2.55 1.88 20.13
N VAL A 67 1.97 0.88 20.78
CA VAL A 67 2.78 -0.20 21.32
C VAL A 67 2.98 -1.24 20.24
N ARG A 68 4.07 -2.00 20.36
CA ARG A 68 4.46 -2.97 19.38
C ARG A 68 3.41 -4.03 19.10
N SER A 69 2.75 -4.52 20.15
CA SER A 69 1.75 -5.55 19.93
C SER A 69 0.57 -5.01 19.13
N THR A 70 0.26 -3.72 19.28
CA THR A 70 -0.80 -3.11 18.52
C THR A 70 -0.41 -3.04 17.04
N ILE A 71 0.86 -2.75 16.76
CA ILE A 71 1.34 -2.71 15.39
C ILE A 71 1.24 -4.09 14.76
N HIS A 72 1.64 -5.12 15.49
CA HIS A 72 1.58 -6.46 14.96
C HIS A 72 0.15 -6.83 14.61
N GLU A 73 -0.79 -6.50 15.47
CA GLU A 73 -2.17 -6.80 15.22
C GLU A 73 -2.71 -6.03 14.03
N HIS A 74 -2.39 -4.75 13.93
CA HIS A 74 -2.81 -3.95 12.80
C HIS A 74 -2.22 -4.50 11.50
N ARG A 75 -0.96 -4.91 11.51
CA ARG A 75 -0.33 -5.42 10.32
C ARG A 75 -1.01 -6.71 9.86
N THR A 76 -1.26 -7.62 10.79
CA THR A 76 -1.88 -8.89 10.45
C THR A 76 -3.29 -8.70 9.92
N ARG A 77 -4.09 -7.89 10.60
CA ARG A 77 -5.44 -7.66 10.16
C ARG A 77 -5.50 -6.90 8.86
N SER A 78 -4.61 -5.92 8.70
CA SER A 78 -4.61 -5.11 7.51
C SER A 78 -4.26 -5.92 6.28
N LEU A 79 -3.34 -6.87 6.42
CA LEU A 79 -2.99 -7.73 5.31
C LEU A 79 -4.17 -8.58 4.88
N GLU A 80 -4.92 -9.08 5.84
CA GLU A 80 -6.05 -9.90 5.55
C GLU A 80 -7.12 -9.10 4.81
N ILE A 81 -7.38 -7.88 5.28
CA ILE A 81 -8.36 -7.02 4.65
C ILE A 81 -7.88 -6.63 3.26
N LEU A 82 -6.59 -6.30 3.13
CA LEU A 82 -6.03 -5.90 1.87
C LEU A 82 -6.19 -7.02 0.84
N ARG A 83 -5.90 -8.25 1.24
CA ARG A 83 -6.02 -9.37 0.34
C ARG A 83 -7.45 -9.53 -0.13
N LYS A 84 -8.43 -9.38 0.75
CA LYS A 84 -9.81 -9.52 0.36
C LYS A 84 -10.24 -8.42 -0.59
N ILE A 85 -9.76 -7.20 -0.36
CA ILE A 85 -10.07 -6.10 -1.23
C ILE A 85 -9.49 -6.36 -2.62
N MET A 86 -8.25 -6.84 -2.66
CA MET A 86 -7.60 -7.10 -3.93
C MET A 86 -8.33 -8.20 -4.70
N GLU A 87 -8.81 -9.20 -4.00
CA GLU A 87 -9.54 -10.27 -4.65
C GLU A 87 -10.84 -9.73 -5.24
N GLY A 88 -11.50 -8.83 -4.52
CA GLY A 88 -12.72 -8.24 -5.04
C GLY A 88 -12.47 -7.39 -6.27
N ILE A 89 -11.41 -6.59 -6.26
CA ILE A 89 -11.09 -5.76 -7.39
C ILE A 89 -10.73 -6.64 -8.59
N ALA A 90 -9.94 -7.68 -8.36
CA ALA A 90 -9.55 -8.56 -9.43
C ALA A 90 -10.77 -9.26 -10.03
N ASP A 91 -11.69 -9.70 -9.20
CA ASP A 91 -12.88 -10.35 -9.69
C ASP A 91 -13.69 -9.41 -10.53
N GLU A 92 -13.82 -8.18 -10.12
CA GLU A 92 -14.56 -7.22 -10.89
C GLU A 92 -13.93 -7.01 -12.24
N LYS A 93 -12.62 -6.98 -12.30
CA LYS A 93 -11.95 -6.76 -13.55
C LYS A 93 -12.06 -7.95 -14.47
N ASP A 94 -12.27 -9.11 -13.93
CA ASP A 94 -12.39 -10.30 -14.73
C ASP A 94 -13.73 -10.38 -15.41
N VAL A 95 -14.67 -9.69 -14.96
CA VAL A 95 -16.00 -9.71 -15.54
C VAL A 95 -16.13 -8.69 -16.67
#